data_66e0f6566ce52fb4ece5c2eeddce284e
#
_entry.id   66e0f6566ce52fb4ece5c2eeddce284e
#
_cell.length_a   1.000
_cell.length_b   1.000
_cell.length_c   1.000
_cell.angle_alpha   90.00
_cell.angle_beta   90.00
_cell.angle_gamma   90.00
#
_symmetry.space_group_name_H-M   'P 1'
#
loop_
_entity.id
_entity.type
_entity.pdbx_description
1 polymer ?
#
loop_
_entity_poly.entity_id
_entity_poly.type
_entity_poly.pdbx_seq_one_letter_code
_entity_poly.pdbx_strand_id
1 'polypeptide(L)'
;MRLRYRAQALADIDSIHRYLEERSPSGARNVLRAIYASIQLIADRPLSYQRTDDPDIRVHVVQRYRYKIFYSAAGDTVEVIHVRHTARRLWMGE
;
A
#
# COMPACT_ATOMS: atom_id res chain seq x y z
N MET A 1 5.02 16.48 -1.22
CA MET A 1 4.48 15.86 0.01
C MET A 1 5.55 15.04 0.70
N ARG A 2 5.58 15.07 1.99
CA ARG A 2 6.41 14.14 2.75
C ARG A 2 5.76 12.79 2.79
N LEU A 3 6.58 11.75 2.75
CA LEU A 3 6.10 10.39 2.89
C LEU A 3 6.57 9.82 4.22
N ARG A 4 5.65 9.19 4.92
CA ARG A 4 5.95 8.47 6.15
C ARG A 4 5.34 7.08 6.03
N TYR A 5 5.96 6.12 6.67
CA TYR A 5 5.48 4.75 6.69
C TYR A 5 5.23 4.33 8.12
N ARG A 6 4.01 3.88 8.38
CA ARG A 6 3.72 3.28 9.67
C ARG A 6 4.45 1.94 9.75
N ALA A 7 4.83 1.55 10.96
CA ALA A 7 5.54 0.28 11.14
C ALA A 7 4.79 -0.89 10.52
N GLN A 8 3.47 -0.88 10.63
CA GLN A 8 2.64 -1.94 10.04
C GLN A 8 2.78 -1.99 8.52
N ALA A 9 2.85 -0.84 7.88
CA ALA A 9 3.00 -0.80 6.42
C ALA A 9 4.33 -1.39 6.00
N LEU A 10 5.40 -1.08 6.73
CA LEU A 10 6.71 -1.64 6.43
C LEU A 10 6.71 -3.16 6.62
N ALA A 11 6.06 -3.63 7.67
CA ALA A 11 5.94 -5.07 7.92
C ALA A 11 5.13 -5.74 6.81
N ASP A 12 4.07 -5.09 6.35
CA ASP A 12 3.25 -5.61 5.24
C ASP A 12 4.08 -5.77 3.98
N ILE A 13 4.83 -4.73 3.63
CA ILE A 13 5.66 -4.75 2.42
C ILE A 13 6.73 -5.84 2.51
N ASP A 14 7.35 -5.97 3.68
CA ASP A 14 8.35 -6.99 3.89
C ASP A 14 7.75 -8.40 3.77
N SER A 15 6.56 -8.62 4.32
CA SER A 15 5.87 -9.89 4.22
C SER A 15 5.51 -10.23 2.77
N ILE A 16 5.04 -9.24 2.03
CA ILE A 16 4.72 -9.41 0.61
C ILE A 16 5.99 -9.80 -0.15
N HIS A 17 7.07 -9.11 0.11
CA HIS A 17 8.34 -9.37 -0.56
C HIS A 17 8.80 -10.80 -0.30
N ARG A 18 8.82 -11.21 0.95
CA ARG A 18 9.29 -12.56 1.31
C ARG A 18 8.41 -13.63 0.71
N TYR A 19 7.09 -13.44 0.75
CA TYR A 19 6.17 -14.39 0.18
C TYR A 19 6.41 -14.59 -1.31
N LEU A 20 6.59 -13.50 -2.04
CA LEU A 20 6.76 -13.55 -3.48
C LEU A 20 8.17 -14.00 -3.87
N GLU A 21 9.17 -13.64 -3.09
CA GLU A 21 10.55 -13.98 -3.37
C GLU A 21 10.73 -15.50 -3.42
N GLU A 22 10.05 -16.23 -2.56
CA GLU A 22 10.12 -17.68 -2.53
C GLU A 22 9.52 -18.31 -3.78
N ARG A 23 8.62 -17.61 -4.45
CA ARG A 23 7.90 -18.13 -5.62
C ARG A 23 8.46 -17.64 -6.93
N SER A 24 8.84 -16.39 -6.98
CA SER A 24 9.36 -15.77 -8.19
C SER A 24 10.09 -14.49 -7.83
N PRO A 25 11.44 -14.52 -7.80
CA PRO A 25 12.19 -13.28 -7.50
C PRO A 25 11.88 -12.13 -8.45
N SER A 26 11.69 -12.41 -9.74
CA SER A 26 11.37 -11.34 -10.68
C SER A 26 9.96 -10.81 -10.43
N GLY A 27 9.02 -11.69 -10.08
CA GLY A 27 7.68 -11.27 -9.71
C GLY A 27 7.68 -10.39 -8.49
N ALA A 28 8.50 -10.75 -7.48
CA ALA A 28 8.62 -9.95 -6.28
C ALA A 28 9.09 -8.54 -6.61
N ARG A 29 10.12 -8.42 -7.44
CA ARG A 29 10.63 -7.10 -7.84
C ARG A 29 9.58 -6.28 -8.56
N ASN A 30 8.82 -6.91 -9.46
CA ASN A 30 7.80 -6.22 -10.23
C ASN A 30 6.68 -5.71 -9.33
N VAL A 31 6.25 -6.52 -8.37
CA VAL A 31 5.19 -6.12 -7.44
C VAL A 31 5.65 -4.97 -6.56
N LEU A 32 6.86 -5.06 -6.01
CA LEU A 32 7.38 -3.99 -5.16
C LEU A 32 7.52 -2.69 -5.95
N ARG A 33 7.99 -2.78 -7.19
CA ARG A 33 8.10 -1.60 -8.04
C ARG A 33 6.74 -0.96 -8.25
N ALA A 34 5.70 -1.77 -8.49
CA ALA A 34 4.35 -1.27 -8.68
C ALA A 34 3.80 -0.62 -7.41
N ILE A 35 4.06 -1.22 -6.25
CA ILE A 35 3.62 -0.68 -4.97
C ILE A 35 4.26 0.69 -4.75
N TYR A 36 5.58 0.80 -4.92
CA TYR A 36 6.27 2.06 -4.70
C TYR A 36 5.89 3.12 -5.72
N ALA A 37 5.65 2.72 -6.97
CA ALA A 37 5.17 3.67 -7.98
C ALA A 37 3.79 4.20 -7.59
N SER A 38 2.93 3.33 -7.05
CA SER A 38 1.61 3.76 -6.58
C SER A 38 1.71 4.72 -5.40
N ILE A 39 2.66 4.48 -4.50
CA ILE A 39 2.87 5.38 -3.37
C ILE A 39 3.30 6.76 -3.86
N GLN A 40 4.12 6.83 -4.91
CA GLN A 40 4.48 8.11 -5.50
C GLN A 40 3.28 8.82 -6.10
N LEU A 41 2.39 8.08 -6.76
CA LEU A 41 1.15 8.65 -7.28
C LEU A 41 0.29 9.22 -6.15
N ILE A 42 0.22 8.49 -5.03
CA ILE A 42 -0.51 8.97 -3.86
C ILE A 42 0.09 10.27 -3.35
N ALA A 43 1.42 10.34 -3.27
CA ALA A 43 2.10 11.54 -2.79
C ALA A 43 1.84 12.74 -3.70
N ASP A 44 1.71 12.49 -5.01
CA ASP A 44 1.44 13.55 -5.97
C ASP A 44 0.02 14.08 -5.87
N ARG A 45 -0.94 13.19 -5.60
CA ARG A 45 -2.37 13.56 -5.57
C ARG A 45 -3.08 12.85 -4.44
N PRO A 46 -2.77 13.18 -3.20
CA PRO A 46 -3.28 12.41 -2.07
C PRO A 46 -4.79 12.45 -1.89
N LEU A 47 -5.45 13.48 -2.39
CA LEU A 47 -6.89 13.62 -2.21
C LEU A 47 -7.69 13.10 -3.40
N SER A 48 -7.04 12.51 -4.40
CA SER A 48 -7.70 12.04 -5.60
C SER A 48 -8.26 10.63 -5.48
N TYR A 49 -7.87 9.90 -4.43
CA TYR A 49 -8.23 8.50 -4.32
C TYR A 49 -9.37 8.29 -3.34
N GLN A 50 -9.91 7.09 -3.36
CA GLN A 50 -11.17 6.79 -2.70
C GLN A 50 -11.06 6.87 -1.17
N ARG A 51 -12.10 7.42 -0.55
CA ARG A 51 -12.21 7.38 0.90
C ARG A 51 -12.67 6.00 1.34
N THR A 52 -12.27 5.63 2.56
CA THR A 52 -12.80 4.45 3.22
C THR A 52 -13.92 4.87 4.17
N ASP A 53 -14.43 3.93 4.97
CA ASP A 53 -15.41 4.24 6.00
C ASP A 53 -14.82 5.18 7.06
N ASP A 54 -13.53 5.11 7.29
CA ASP A 54 -12.85 6.06 8.16
C ASP A 54 -12.54 7.31 7.35
N PRO A 55 -13.06 8.47 7.75
CA PRO A 55 -12.88 9.71 6.97
C PRO A 55 -11.41 10.15 6.87
N ASP A 56 -10.55 9.66 7.75
CA ASP A 56 -9.14 10.03 7.74
C ASP A 56 -8.30 9.10 6.89
N ILE A 57 -8.88 8.02 6.38
CA ILE A 57 -8.13 7.00 5.65
C ILE A 57 -8.66 6.87 4.23
N ARG A 58 -7.74 6.90 3.29
CA ARG A 58 -8.04 6.67 1.89
C ARG A 58 -7.39 5.40 1.42
N VAL A 59 -7.82 4.90 0.26
CA VAL A 59 -7.30 3.68 -0.31
C VAL A 59 -6.99 3.89 -1.79
N HIS A 60 -5.85 3.36 -2.22
CA HIS A 60 -5.45 3.32 -3.62
C HIS A 60 -5.22 1.87 -4.00
N VAL A 61 -5.83 1.43 -5.10
CA VAL A 61 -5.68 0.07 -5.58
C VAL A 61 -4.55 0.01 -6.59
N VAL A 62 -3.59 -0.88 -6.36
CA VAL A 62 -2.54 -1.18 -7.32
C VAL A 62 -3.17 -2.15 -8.32
N GLN A 63 -3.64 -1.62 -9.43
CA GLN A 63 -4.53 -2.31 -10.36
C GLN A 63 -4.03 -3.68 -10.80
N ARG A 64 -2.78 -3.72 -11.24
CA ARG A 64 -2.25 -4.90 -11.90
C ARG A 64 -2.07 -6.08 -10.96
N TYR A 65 -1.75 -5.80 -9.69
CA TYR A 65 -1.37 -6.86 -8.76
C TYR A 65 -2.33 -7.02 -7.60
N ARG A 66 -3.43 -6.27 -7.61
CA ARG A 66 -4.51 -6.41 -6.63
C ARG A 66 -4.06 -6.14 -5.18
N TYR A 67 -3.21 -5.16 -4.99
CA TYR A 67 -2.90 -4.70 -3.65
C TYR A 67 -3.63 -3.39 -3.39
N LYS A 68 -4.01 -3.20 -2.14
CA LYS A 68 -4.60 -1.94 -1.68
C LYS A 68 -3.61 -1.26 -0.75
N ILE A 69 -3.43 0.02 -0.95
CA ILE A 69 -2.58 0.84 -0.10
C ILE A 69 -3.49 1.78 0.66
N PHE A 70 -3.53 1.60 1.98
CA PHE A 70 -4.29 2.46 2.87
C PHE A 70 -3.37 3.54 3.40
N TYR A 71 -3.84 4.78 3.35
CA TYR A 71 -3.00 5.91 3.75
C TYR A 71 -3.85 7.03 4.31
N SER A 72 -3.20 7.95 5.03
CA SER A 72 -3.81 9.20 5.46
C SER A 72 -2.99 10.35 4.90
N ALA A 73 -3.66 11.49 4.71
CA ALA A 73 -2.99 12.69 4.24
C ALA A 73 -3.42 13.85 5.14
N ALA A 74 -2.45 14.54 5.72
CA ALA A 74 -2.70 15.66 6.59
C ALA A 74 -1.56 16.66 6.43
N GLY A 75 -1.92 17.92 6.19
CA GLY A 75 -0.93 18.94 5.96
C GLY A 75 -0.13 18.61 4.71
N ASP A 76 1.19 18.52 4.86
CA ASP A 76 2.08 18.20 3.76
C ASP A 76 2.60 16.76 3.82
N THR A 77 1.95 15.91 4.62
CA THR A 77 2.45 14.56 4.88
C THR A 77 1.42 13.52 4.45
N VAL A 78 1.91 12.49 3.77
CA VAL A 78 1.15 11.28 3.48
C VAL A 78 1.76 10.17 4.30
N GLU A 79 0.93 9.49 5.09
CA GLU A 79 1.37 8.34 5.87
C GLU A 79 0.77 7.06 5.31
N VAL A 80 1.62 6.13 4.90
CA VAL A 80 1.17 4.82 4.44
C VAL A 80 0.90 3.97 5.67
N ILE A 81 -0.32 3.46 5.78
CA ILE A 81 -0.80 2.76 6.99
C ILE A 81 -0.74 1.26 6.83
N HIS A 82 -1.28 0.75 5.74
CA HIS A 82 -1.33 -0.69 5.45
C HIS A 82 -1.17 -0.94 3.98
N VAL A 83 -0.61 -2.10 3.64
CA VAL A 83 -0.59 -2.60 2.26
C VAL A 83 -1.16 -4.01 2.30
N ARG A 84 -2.30 -4.23 1.64
CA ARG A 84 -3.04 -5.49 1.72
C ARG A 84 -3.35 -6.04 0.34
N HIS A 85 -3.34 -7.36 0.22
CA HIS A 85 -3.77 -8.02 -1.02
C HIS A 85 -5.29 -8.11 -1.03
N THR A 86 -5.92 -7.69 -2.11
CA THR A 86 -7.38 -7.59 -2.16
C THR A 86 -8.08 -8.94 -2.09
N ALA A 87 -7.43 -10.00 -2.59
CA ALA A 87 -8.04 -11.33 -2.64
C ALA A 87 -7.73 -12.17 -1.42
N ARG A 88 -6.84 -11.73 -0.54
CA ARG A 88 -6.51 -12.50 0.66
C ARG A 88 -7.42 -12.12 1.78
N ARG A 89 -7.85 -13.11 2.51
CA ARG A 89 -8.79 -12.91 3.60
C ARG A 89 -8.12 -12.96 4.97
N LEU A 90 -6.85 -13.25 5.01
CA LEU A 90 -6.15 -13.53 6.27
C LEU A 90 -6.17 -12.35 7.23
N TRP A 91 -6.13 -11.15 6.71
CA TRP A 91 -6.07 -9.98 7.56
C TRP A 91 -7.43 -9.56 8.11
N MET A 92 -8.49 -10.17 7.62
CA MET A 92 -9.84 -9.75 7.98
C MET A 92 -10.23 -10.11 9.41
N GLY A 93 -9.62 -11.10 9.94
CA GLY A 93 -9.93 -11.55 11.29
C GLY A 93 -9.09 -10.90 12.35
N GLU A 94 -8.22 -10.06 11.94
CA GLU A 94 -7.28 -9.46 12.90
C GLU A 94 -7.71 -8.20 13.47
#